data_7fe42be07184c7fa0bc35df99d296b44
#
_entry.id   7fe42be07184c7fa0bc35df99d296b44
#
_cell.length_a   1.000
_cell.length_b   1.000
_cell.length_c   1.000
_cell.angle_alpha   90.00
_cell.angle_beta   90.00
_cell.angle_gamma   90.00
#
_symmetry.space_group_name_H-M   'P 1'
#
loop_
_entity.id
_entity.type
_entity.pdbx_description
1 polymer ?
#
loop_
_entity_poly.entity_id
_entity_poly.type
_entity_poly.pdbx_seq_one_letter_code
_entity_poly.pdbx_strand_id
1 'polypeptide(L)'
;HFEARRQRQMCIRDRYGEGGIYNFVTKRGLCLGYKSKISWTQVETGSNITWKYPSCLLIAHKAQGEFYSVALTNNYQQADTGSKMIHIGKETRSRIVSKGISAGKSKNTYRGFVNITSKALGARNYSQCDSLLIGNLSNANTFPFISVQNSATQIEHEASTSKIGEEQIFYFLQRGISIEKGIELMISGFCKEVFTELPLEFAAEADRLLSLKLEGSVG
;
A
#
# COMPACT_ATOMS: atom_id res chain seq x y z
N HIS A 1 20.11 -17.52 8.08
CA HIS A 1 19.74 -17.66 6.65
C HIS A 1 18.42 -18.42 6.40
N PHE A 2 17.89 -19.14 7.39
CA PHE A 2 16.64 -19.93 7.22
C PHE A 2 15.35 -19.15 7.47
N GLU A 3 15.36 -18.09 8.28
CA GLU A 3 14.15 -17.31 8.59
C GLU A 3 13.73 -16.36 7.48
N ALA A 4 14.66 -15.83 6.68
CA ALA A 4 14.35 -14.93 5.57
C ALA A 4 13.58 -15.62 4.42
N ARG A 5 13.64 -16.94 4.27
CA ARG A 5 12.93 -17.69 3.23
C ARG A 5 11.45 -17.94 3.54
N ARG A 6 11.02 -17.92 4.80
CA ARG A 6 9.61 -18.13 5.17
C ARG A 6 8.71 -16.90 4.93
N GLN A 7 9.28 -15.72 4.83
CA GLN A 7 8.52 -14.48 4.62
C GLN A 7 8.21 -14.17 3.16
N ARG A 8 8.69 -14.96 2.20
CA ARG A 8 8.34 -14.83 0.78
C ARG A 8 6.97 -15.42 0.41
N GLN A 9 6.22 -15.96 1.35
CA GLN A 9 4.84 -16.32 1.10
C GLN A 9 3.99 -15.04 1.10
N MET A 10 3.81 -14.47 -0.09
CA MET A 10 2.71 -13.55 -0.31
C MET A 10 1.42 -14.26 0.07
N CYS A 11 0.59 -13.60 0.89
CA CYS A 11 -0.77 -14.05 1.15
C CYS A 11 -1.62 -13.83 -0.11
N ILE A 12 -1.37 -14.60 -1.16
CA ILE A 12 -2.16 -14.63 -2.39
C ILE A 12 -3.47 -15.44 -2.16
N ARG A 13 -3.65 -15.98 -0.97
CA ARG A 13 -4.77 -16.88 -0.64
C ARG A 13 -6.16 -16.25 -0.69
N ASP A 14 -6.25 -14.92 -0.65
CA ASP A 14 -7.55 -14.23 -0.57
C ASP A 14 -8.08 -13.75 -1.94
N ARG A 15 -7.58 -14.32 -3.02
CA ARG A 15 -7.82 -13.88 -4.39
C ARG A 15 -9.24 -14.05 -4.89
N TYR A 16 -9.96 -15.02 -4.36
CA TYR A 16 -11.17 -15.53 -5.00
C TYR A 16 -12.41 -15.38 -4.13
N GLY A 17 -12.38 -14.47 -3.15
CA GLY A 17 -13.52 -14.23 -2.29
C GLY A 17 -14.65 -13.51 -3.01
N GLU A 18 -15.58 -14.25 -3.56
CA GLU A 18 -16.91 -13.73 -3.85
C GLU A 18 -17.69 -13.71 -2.55
N GLY A 19 -17.91 -12.51 -2.00
CA GLY A 19 -18.82 -12.23 -0.90
C GLY A 19 -18.51 -12.94 0.44
N GLY A 20 -18.54 -12.21 1.56
CA GLY A 20 -18.47 -12.77 2.92
C GLY A 20 -17.07 -13.09 3.44
N ILE A 21 -15.98 -12.83 2.71
CA ILE A 21 -14.62 -13.04 3.21
C ILE A 21 -14.16 -11.83 4.02
N TYR A 22 -13.63 -12.12 5.20
CA TYR A 22 -13.00 -11.15 6.09
C TYR A 22 -11.51 -11.48 6.20
N ASN A 23 -10.66 -10.51 5.91
CA ASN A 23 -9.20 -10.64 5.93
C ASN A 23 -8.63 -9.79 7.07
N PHE A 24 -8.37 -10.42 8.22
CA PHE A 24 -7.77 -9.79 9.39
C PHE A 24 -6.34 -10.29 9.56
N VAL A 25 -5.35 -9.45 9.25
CA VAL A 25 -3.95 -9.85 9.29
C VAL A 25 -3.12 -8.83 10.05
N THR A 26 -2.27 -9.34 10.93
CA THR A 26 -1.18 -8.58 11.53
C THR A 26 0.16 -9.26 11.24
N LYS A 27 1.15 -8.48 10.83
CA LYS A 27 2.54 -8.93 10.64
C LYS A 27 3.44 -8.12 11.56
N ARG A 28 4.40 -8.77 12.18
CA ARG A 28 5.37 -8.10 13.06
C ARG A 28 6.78 -8.47 12.66
N GLY A 29 7.63 -7.47 12.46
CA GLY A 29 9.03 -7.64 12.11
C GLY A 29 9.96 -6.96 13.11
N LEU A 30 11.08 -7.60 13.38
CA LEU A 30 12.13 -7.09 14.26
C LEU A 30 13.46 -7.05 13.49
N CYS A 31 14.04 -5.87 13.37
CA CYS A 31 15.36 -5.66 12.78
C CYS A 31 16.40 -5.55 13.91
N LEU A 32 17.00 -6.70 14.29
CA LEU A 32 17.93 -6.82 15.41
C LEU A 32 19.42 -6.79 15.01
N GLY A 33 19.73 -7.07 13.77
CA GLY A 33 21.10 -7.08 13.26
C GLY A 33 21.53 -5.73 12.66
N TYR A 34 22.82 -5.40 12.74
CA TYR A 34 23.39 -4.24 12.05
C TYR A 34 23.02 -4.24 10.57
N LYS A 35 22.49 -3.14 10.07
CA LYS A 35 21.98 -3.00 8.68
C LYS A 35 20.93 -4.04 8.29
N SER A 36 20.26 -4.71 9.23
CA SER A 36 19.18 -5.62 8.89
C SER A 36 18.06 -4.89 8.17
N LYS A 37 17.44 -5.56 7.19
CA LYS A 37 16.38 -5.00 6.37
C LYS A 37 15.16 -5.93 6.34
N ILE A 38 13.99 -5.34 6.52
CA ILE A 38 12.70 -5.97 6.22
C ILE A 38 12.03 -5.14 5.13
N SER A 39 11.63 -5.80 4.05
CA SER A 39 10.81 -5.21 2.99
C SER A 39 9.54 -6.03 2.84
N TRP A 40 8.39 -5.37 2.93
CA TRP A 40 7.09 -5.98 2.68
C TRP A 40 6.42 -5.32 1.49
N THR A 41 6.10 -6.13 0.49
CA THR A 41 5.23 -5.71 -0.61
C THR A 41 3.94 -6.50 -0.52
N GLN A 42 2.79 -5.84 -0.65
CA GLN A 42 1.49 -6.48 -0.56
C GLN A 42 0.48 -5.89 -1.54
N VAL A 43 -0.40 -6.76 -2.03
CA VAL A 43 -1.55 -6.39 -2.85
C VAL A 43 -2.80 -6.97 -2.20
N GLU A 44 -3.76 -6.12 -1.88
CA GLU A 44 -5.01 -6.47 -1.19
C GLU A 44 -6.19 -6.21 -2.11
N THR A 45 -6.97 -7.23 -2.40
CA THR A 45 -8.21 -7.10 -3.17
C THR A 45 -9.15 -8.28 -2.90
N GLY A 46 -10.44 -8.10 -3.13
CA GLY A 46 -11.43 -9.17 -3.20
C GLY A 46 -12.13 -9.51 -1.87
N SER A 47 -11.64 -9.12 -0.72
CA SER A 47 -12.32 -9.35 0.57
C SER A 47 -13.38 -8.29 0.84
N ASN A 48 -14.50 -8.68 1.46
CA ASN A 48 -15.53 -7.73 1.89
C ASN A 48 -14.98 -6.71 2.89
N ILE A 49 -14.22 -7.22 3.86
CA ILE A 49 -13.50 -6.40 4.84
C ILE A 49 -12.06 -6.87 4.89
N THR A 50 -11.15 -5.93 4.66
CA THR A 50 -9.72 -6.12 4.89
C THR A 50 -9.27 -5.24 6.05
N TRP A 51 -8.64 -5.86 7.05
CA TRP A 51 -8.03 -5.16 8.17
C TRP A 51 -6.60 -5.66 8.37
N LYS A 52 -5.62 -4.87 7.91
CA LYS A 52 -4.23 -5.33 7.83
C LYS A 52 -3.22 -4.27 8.26
N TYR A 53 -2.50 -4.57 9.34
CA TYR A 53 -1.53 -3.66 9.97
C TYR A 53 -0.18 -4.33 10.21
N PRO A 54 0.71 -4.37 9.22
CA PRO A 54 2.08 -4.77 9.45
C PRO A 54 2.84 -3.73 10.29
N SER A 55 3.72 -4.22 11.15
CA SER A 55 4.56 -3.38 12.00
C SER A 55 6.01 -3.83 11.98
N CYS A 56 6.95 -2.89 11.91
CA CYS A 56 8.38 -3.14 11.94
C CYS A 56 9.06 -2.33 13.03
N LEU A 57 9.84 -3.00 13.87
CA LEU A 57 10.69 -2.37 14.87
C LEU A 57 12.14 -2.36 14.37
N LEU A 58 12.69 -1.15 14.19
CA LEU A 58 14.06 -0.90 13.74
C LEU A 58 14.95 -0.68 14.95
N ILE A 59 15.47 -1.78 15.53
CA ILE A 59 16.17 -1.79 16.81
C ILE A 59 17.67 -1.58 16.62
N ALA A 60 18.25 -2.24 15.63
CA ALA A 60 19.68 -2.19 15.40
C ALA A 60 20.11 -0.90 14.70
N HIS A 61 21.39 -0.58 14.83
CA HIS A 61 22.04 0.51 14.10
C HIS A 61 21.94 0.30 12.59
N LYS A 62 21.50 1.34 11.85
CA LYS A 62 21.29 1.33 10.41
C LYS A 62 20.25 0.31 9.91
N ALA A 63 19.37 -0.18 10.79
CA ALA A 63 18.30 -1.07 10.37
C ALA A 63 17.31 -0.34 9.41
N GLN A 64 16.72 -1.10 8.49
CA GLN A 64 15.87 -0.57 7.43
C GLN A 64 14.52 -1.29 7.40
N GLY A 65 13.44 -0.53 7.22
CA GLY A 65 12.10 -1.06 7.04
C GLY A 65 11.45 -0.48 5.77
N GLU A 66 10.97 -1.33 4.90
CA GLU A 66 10.25 -0.90 3.71
C GLU A 66 8.85 -1.52 3.67
N PHE A 67 7.91 -0.74 3.21
CA PHE A 67 6.53 -1.16 3.07
C PHE A 67 5.95 -0.58 1.78
N TYR A 68 5.56 -1.48 0.87
CA TYR A 68 4.92 -1.16 -0.38
C TYR A 68 3.56 -1.83 -0.42
N SER A 69 2.50 -1.09 -0.69
CA SER A 69 1.16 -1.67 -0.71
C SER A 69 0.28 -1.10 -1.81
N VAL A 70 -0.53 -1.98 -2.38
CA VAL A 70 -1.70 -1.63 -3.19
C VAL A 70 -2.93 -2.22 -2.51
N ALA A 71 -3.95 -1.41 -2.29
CA ALA A 71 -5.24 -1.85 -1.79
C ALA A 71 -6.33 -1.42 -2.78
N LEU A 72 -6.96 -2.39 -3.46
CA LEU A 72 -8.08 -2.17 -4.36
C LEU A 72 -9.38 -2.62 -3.70
N THR A 73 -10.32 -1.71 -3.60
CA THR A 73 -11.69 -1.96 -3.13
C THR A 73 -12.70 -1.61 -4.22
N ASN A 74 -13.72 -2.43 -4.37
CA ASN A 74 -14.79 -2.26 -5.35
C ASN A 74 -16.15 -2.56 -4.73
N ASN A 75 -17.23 -2.11 -5.36
CA ASN A 75 -18.61 -2.28 -4.92
C ASN A 75 -18.82 -1.77 -3.48
N TYR A 76 -19.07 -2.65 -2.51
CA TYR A 76 -19.26 -2.31 -1.09
C TYR A 76 -18.09 -2.74 -0.20
N GLN A 77 -16.98 -3.17 -0.79
CA GLN A 77 -15.81 -3.61 -0.04
C GLN A 77 -15.22 -2.48 0.81
N GLN A 78 -14.65 -2.86 1.93
CA GLN A 78 -14.01 -1.95 2.86
C GLN A 78 -12.59 -2.45 3.16
N ALA A 79 -11.60 -1.60 2.98
CA ALA A 79 -10.24 -1.86 3.41
C ALA A 79 -9.83 -0.82 4.44
N ASP A 80 -9.38 -1.27 5.59
CA ASP A 80 -8.69 -0.45 6.59
C ASP A 80 -7.30 -1.05 6.77
N THR A 81 -6.33 -0.47 6.07
CA THR A 81 -4.96 -0.95 6.02
C THR A 81 -4.02 0.09 6.61
N GLY A 82 -2.81 -0.32 6.90
CA GLY A 82 -1.83 0.62 7.41
C GLY A 82 -0.47 -0.01 7.60
N SER A 83 0.45 0.79 8.09
CA SER A 83 1.78 0.33 8.44
C SER A 83 2.24 1.01 9.73
N LYS A 84 3.08 0.31 10.49
CA LYS A 84 3.69 0.86 11.70
C LYS A 84 5.21 0.69 11.62
N MET A 85 5.94 1.82 11.60
CA MET A 85 7.39 1.86 11.64
C MET A 85 7.85 2.51 12.95
N ILE A 86 8.62 1.78 13.74
CA ILE A 86 9.14 2.24 15.04
C ILE A 86 10.65 2.24 14.98
N HIS A 87 11.24 3.43 15.05
CA HIS A 87 12.67 3.65 15.03
C HIS A 87 13.21 3.73 16.46
N ILE A 88 14.10 2.82 16.82
CA ILE A 88 14.76 2.74 18.13
C ILE A 88 16.27 2.90 17.99
N GLY A 89 16.85 2.24 16.98
CA GLY A 89 18.28 2.30 16.68
C GLY A 89 18.69 3.59 15.99
N LYS A 90 19.99 3.90 16.06
CA LYS A 90 20.56 5.07 15.37
C LYS A 90 20.63 4.86 13.86
N GLU A 91 20.52 5.95 13.09
CA GLU A 91 20.63 5.98 11.62
C GLU A 91 19.69 4.99 10.91
N THR A 92 18.57 4.66 11.54
CA THR A 92 17.57 3.76 10.96
C THR A 92 16.79 4.45 9.85
N ARG A 93 16.32 3.68 8.88
CA ARG A 93 15.58 4.20 7.73
C ARG A 93 14.28 3.45 7.54
N SER A 94 13.22 4.17 7.18
CA SER A 94 11.99 3.54 6.70
C SER A 94 11.47 4.24 5.45
N ARG A 95 10.90 3.42 4.55
CA ARG A 95 10.19 3.88 3.36
C ARG A 95 8.82 3.24 3.33
N ILE A 96 7.79 4.05 3.15
CA ILE A 96 6.40 3.63 3.06
C ILE A 96 5.82 4.18 1.76
N VAL A 97 5.30 3.30 0.91
CA VAL A 97 4.55 3.66 -0.30
C VAL A 97 3.23 2.92 -0.29
N SER A 98 2.13 3.64 -0.17
CA SER A 98 0.79 3.06 -0.12
C SER A 98 -0.08 3.65 -1.22
N LYS A 99 -0.62 2.79 -2.08
CA LYS A 99 -1.53 3.14 -3.17
C LYS A 99 -2.92 2.54 -2.87
N GLY A 100 -3.90 3.40 -2.62
CA GLY A 100 -5.28 3.01 -2.39
C GLY A 100 -6.14 3.26 -3.62
N ILE A 101 -6.96 2.30 -4.04
CA ILE A 101 -7.90 2.44 -5.16
C ILE A 101 -9.29 2.10 -4.66
N SER A 102 -10.24 3.01 -4.85
CA SER A 102 -11.64 2.82 -4.48
C SER A 102 -12.53 2.99 -5.70
N ALA A 103 -13.36 2.00 -5.97
CA ALA A 103 -14.34 2.02 -7.04
C ALA A 103 -15.76 1.73 -6.52
N GLY A 104 -16.78 2.18 -7.24
CA GLY A 104 -18.17 1.98 -6.87
C GLY A 104 -18.57 2.68 -5.57
N LYS A 105 -19.06 1.93 -4.59
CA LYS A 105 -19.46 2.42 -3.24
C LYS A 105 -18.48 1.98 -2.15
N SER A 106 -17.26 1.61 -2.54
CA SER A 106 -16.26 1.08 -1.63
C SER A 106 -15.59 2.16 -0.78
N LYS A 107 -14.94 1.70 0.30
CA LYS A 107 -14.19 2.56 1.21
C LYS A 107 -12.78 2.01 1.39
N ASN A 108 -11.78 2.84 1.18
CA ASN A 108 -10.38 2.52 1.42
C ASN A 108 -9.82 3.48 2.46
N THR A 109 -9.29 2.94 3.54
CA THR A 109 -8.67 3.72 4.62
C THR A 109 -7.25 3.26 4.81
N TYR A 110 -6.32 4.22 4.84
CA TYR A 110 -4.93 3.96 5.17
C TYR A 110 -4.57 4.66 6.49
N ARG A 111 -3.91 3.91 7.41
CA ARG A 111 -3.41 4.43 8.68
C ARG A 111 -1.90 4.23 8.78
N GLY A 112 -1.15 5.32 8.63
CA GLY A 112 0.29 5.33 8.78
C GLY A 112 0.69 5.66 10.22
N PHE A 113 1.54 4.84 10.84
CA PHE A 113 2.12 5.13 12.14
C PHE A 113 3.64 5.12 12.04
N VAL A 114 4.27 6.25 12.32
CA VAL A 114 5.74 6.38 12.41
C VAL A 114 6.09 6.93 13.78
N ASN A 115 6.90 6.20 14.53
CA ASN A 115 7.41 6.65 15.81
C ASN A 115 8.94 6.62 15.81
N ILE A 116 9.56 7.78 16.04
CA ILE A 116 11.00 7.92 16.17
C ILE A 116 11.31 8.26 17.62
N THR A 117 11.91 7.31 18.33
CA THR A 117 12.24 7.46 19.75
C THR A 117 13.42 8.41 19.96
N SER A 118 13.59 8.89 21.17
CA SER A 118 14.71 9.77 21.56
C SER A 118 16.10 9.17 21.31
N LYS A 119 16.20 7.83 21.26
CA LYS A 119 17.46 7.10 21.01
C LYS A 119 17.81 6.98 19.52
N ALA A 120 16.85 7.17 18.62
CA ALA A 120 17.00 6.95 17.18
C ALA A 120 17.62 8.16 16.46
N LEU A 121 18.83 8.57 16.88
CA LEU A 121 19.56 9.69 16.28
C LEU A 121 19.86 9.40 14.81
N GLY A 122 19.66 10.40 13.93
CA GLY A 122 19.92 10.28 12.50
C GLY A 122 18.92 9.39 11.75
N ALA A 123 17.77 9.09 12.37
CA ALA A 123 16.72 8.33 11.72
C ALA A 123 16.08 9.12 10.57
N ARG A 124 15.66 8.40 9.52
CA ARG A 124 14.96 8.97 8.36
C ARG A 124 13.73 8.17 8.02
N ASN A 125 12.64 8.87 7.74
CA ASN A 125 11.41 8.28 7.22
C ASN A 125 10.97 9.01 5.95
N TYR A 126 10.54 8.24 4.96
CA TYR A 126 9.77 8.70 3.81
C TYR A 126 8.45 7.96 3.77
N SER A 127 7.34 8.67 3.68
CA SER A 127 5.99 8.10 3.59
C SER A 127 5.21 8.77 2.48
N GLN A 128 4.72 7.98 1.53
CA GLN A 128 3.86 8.41 0.44
C GLN A 128 2.56 7.62 0.46
N CYS A 129 1.42 8.32 0.48
CA CYS A 129 0.11 7.71 0.60
C CYS A 129 -0.83 8.32 -0.46
N ASP A 130 -0.99 7.63 -1.58
CA ASP A 130 -1.81 8.11 -2.69
C ASP A 130 -3.10 7.31 -2.79
N SER A 131 -4.19 8.01 -3.08
CA SER A 131 -5.51 7.42 -3.28
C SER A 131 -6.08 7.80 -4.65
N LEU A 132 -6.65 6.81 -5.35
CA LEU A 132 -7.32 6.99 -6.63
C LEU A 132 -8.80 6.61 -6.49
N LEU A 133 -9.67 7.53 -6.83
CA LEU A 133 -11.12 7.35 -6.77
C LEU A 133 -11.70 7.13 -8.16
N ILE A 134 -12.57 6.13 -8.28
CA ILE A 134 -13.29 5.78 -9.50
C ILE A 134 -14.78 5.85 -9.23
N GLY A 135 -15.47 6.75 -9.93
CA GLY A 135 -16.89 7.02 -9.71
C GLY A 135 -17.15 8.02 -8.58
N ASN A 136 -18.45 8.29 -8.33
CA ASN A 136 -18.89 9.39 -7.45
C ASN A 136 -19.16 8.96 -6.00
N LEU A 137 -19.29 7.67 -5.74
CA LEU A 137 -19.66 7.13 -4.44
C LEU A 137 -18.53 6.45 -3.68
N SER A 138 -17.36 6.34 -4.34
CA SER A 138 -16.16 5.78 -3.73
C SER A 138 -15.55 6.75 -2.71
N ASN A 139 -14.90 6.20 -1.68
CA ASN A 139 -14.31 6.98 -0.59
C ASN A 139 -12.89 6.50 -0.28
N ALA A 140 -12.01 7.45 0.01
CA ALA A 140 -10.66 7.19 0.50
C ALA A 140 -10.34 8.10 1.69
N ASN A 141 -9.71 7.53 2.72
CA ASN A 141 -9.26 8.27 3.89
C ASN A 141 -7.82 7.92 4.21
N THR A 142 -7.03 8.91 4.60
CA THR A 142 -5.65 8.72 5.06
C THR A 142 -5.47 9.34 6.42
N PHE A 143 -4.98 8.55 7.39
CA PHE A 143 -4.74 8.99 8.77
C PHE A 143 -3.27 8.79 9.12
N PRO A 144 -2.41 9.79 8.88
CA PRO A 144 -1.02 9.74 9.31
C PRO A 144 -0.90 10.06 10.81
N PHE A 145 -0.10 9.27 11.52
CA PHE A 145 0.32 9.56 12.88
C PHE A 145 1.85 9.51 12.93
N ILE A 146 2.48 10.64 13.18
CA ILE A 146 3.94 10.78 13.23
C ILE A 146 4.33 11.35 14.58
N SER A 147 5.13 10.60 15.32
CA SER A 147 5.70 11.02 16.61
C SER A 147 7.22 11.03 16.55
N VAL A 148 7.80 12.17 16.86
CA VAL A 148 9.26 12.38 16.82
C VAL A 148 9.73 12.89 18.17
N GLN A 149 10.68 12.17 18.76
CA GLN A 149 11.19 12.46 20.09
C GLN A 149 12.66 12.95 20.10
N ASN A 150 13.23 13.24 18.91
CA ASN A 150 14.54 13.88 18.81
C ASN A 150 14.64 14.78 17.58
N SER A 151 15.48 15.83 17.65
CA SER A 151 15.64 16.84 16.60
C SER A 151 16.58 16.42 15.47
N ALA A 152 17.40 15.37 15.65
CA ALA A 152 18.37 14.91 14.66
C ALA A 152 17.75 13.85 13.73
N THR A 153 16.56 14.14 13.17
CA THR A 153 15.81 13.23 12.29
C THR A 153 15.31 13.94 11.06
N GLN A 154 15.07 13.17 10.01
CA GLN A 154 14.45 13.68 8.78
C GLN A 154 13.18 12.88 8.51
N ILE A 155 12.06 13.59 8.31
CA ILE A 155 10.77 13.00 7.98
C ILE A 155 10.19 13.72 6.78
N GLU A 156 9.77 12.92 5.82
CA GLU A 156 9.06 13.36 4.65
C GLU A 156 7.74 12.61 4.58
N HIS A 157 6.64 13.32 4.44
CA HIS A 157 5.30 12.75 4.31
C HIS A 157 4.55 13.44 3.20
N GLU A 158 4.08 12.65 2.24
CA GLU A 158 3.27 13.09 1.13
C GLU A 158 1.95 12.31 1.13
N ALA A 159 0.85 12.97 0.85
CA ALA A 159 -0.44 12.35 0.68
C ALA A 159 -1.19 13.05 -0.47
N SER A 160 -1.69 12.25 -1.39
CA SER A 160 -2.51 12.76 -2.49
C SER A 160 -3.80 11.95 -2.65
N THR A 161 -4.85 12.62 -3.09
CA THR A 161 -6.10 11.97 -3.49
C THR A 161 -6.52 12.54 -4.83
N SER A 162 -6.63 11.67 -5.83
CA SER A 162 -7.08 12.02 -7.16
C SER A 162 -8.31 11.22 -7.55
N LYS A 163 -9.12 11.79 -8.43
CA LYS A 163 -10.29 11.13 -8.99
C LYS A 163 -10.12 11.08 -10.51
N ILE A 164 -10.49 9.96 -11.11
CA ILE A 164 -10.54 9.86 -12.57
C ILE A 164 -11.68 10.75 -13.05
N GLY A 165 -11.30 11.81 -13.78
CA GLY A 165 -12.21 12.81 -14.33
C GLY A 165 -12.66 12.51 -15.76
N GLU A 166 -13.73 13.17 -16.18
CA GLU A 166 -14.27 13.05 -17.55
C GLU A 166 -13.27 13.46 -18.62
N GLU A 167 -12.43 14.46 -18.35
CA GLU A 167 -11.39 14.92 -19.29
C GLU A 167 -10.36 13.84 -19.61
N GLN A 168 -9.95 13.07 -18.60
CA GLN A 168 -9.02 11.96 -18.77
C GLN A 168 -9.66 10.82 -19.57
N ILE A 169 -10.91 10.50 -19.29
CA ILE A 169 -11.69 9.51 -20.04
C ILE A 169 -11.85 9.96 -21.48
N PHE A 170 -12.23 11.21 -21.70
CA PHE A 170 -12.40 11.78 -23.04
C PHE A 170 -11.10 11.73 -23.87
N TYR A 171 -9.94 11.97 -23.23
CA TYR A 171 -8.64 11.85 -23.88
C TYR A 171 -8.37 10.45 -24.44
N PHE A 172 -8.76 9.38 -23.69
CA PHE A 172 -8.64 8.00 -24.16
C PHE A 172 -9.61 7.71 -25.30
N LEU A 173 -10.86 8.15 -25.18
CA LEU A 173 -11.89 7.97 -26.20
C LEU A 173 -11.52 8.57 -27.55
N GLN A 174 -10.91 9.76 -27.55
CA GLN A 174 -10.41 10.39 -28.77
C GLN A 174 -9.33 9.58 -29.50
N ARG A 175 -8.68 8.65 -28.81
CA ARG A 175 -7.67 7.74 -29.35
C ARG A 175 -8.21 6.34 -29.66
N GLY A 176 -9.54 6.17 -29.60
CA GLY A 176 -10.17 4.89 -29.85
C GLY A 176 -9.98 3.85 -28.73
N ILE A 177 -9.57 4.29 -27.54
CA ILE A 177 -9.41 3.43 -26.37
C ILE A 177 -10.72 3.46 -25.58
N SER A 178 -11.30 2.30 -25.27
CA SER A 178 -12.54 2.22 -24.49
C SER A 178 -12.34 2.77 -23.06
N ILE A 179 -13.43 3.15 -22.40
CA ILE A 179 -13.40 3.68 -21.02
C ILE A 179 -12.76 2.67 -20.10
N GLU A 180 -13.15 1.41 -20.16
CA GLU A 180 -12.63 0.32 -19.34
C GLU A 180 -11.13 0.17 -19.52
N LYS A 181 -10.65 0.15 -20.76
CA LYS A 181 -9.23 0.03 -21.07
C LYS A 181 -8.43 1.26 -20.66
N GLY A 182 -9.01 2.45 -20.77
CA GLY A 182 -8.41 3.70 -20.30
C GLY A 182 -8.21 3.68 -18.78
N ILE A 183 -9.22 3.26 -18.03
CA ILE A 183 -9.15 3.15 -16.57
C ILE A 183 -8.13 2.07 -16.15
N GLU A 184 -8.11 0.92 -16.80
CA GLU A 184 -7.12 -0.13 -16.56
C GLU A 184 -5.69 0.39 -16.72
N LEU A 185 -5.40 1.13 -17.79
CA LEU A 185 -4.09 1.73 -18.05
C LEU A 185 -3.70 2.75 -16.98
N MET A 186 -4.65 3.58 -16.52
CA MET A 186 -4.40 4.54 -15.45
C MET A 186 -4.06 3.85 -14.14
N ILE A 187 -4.76 2.78 -13.81
CA ILE A 187 -4.54 2.01 -12.58
C ILE A 187 -3.20 1.28 -12.62
N SER A 188 -2.89 0.63 -13.74
CA SER A 188 -1.58 -0.03 -13.94
C SER A 188 -0.44 0.99 -13.78
N GLY A 189 -0.57 2.18 -14.37
CA GLY A 189 0.37 3.28 -14.19
C GLY A 189 0.49 3.76 -12.73
N PHE A 190 -0.64 3.90 -12.02
CA PHE A 190 -0.69 4.31 -10.63
C PHE A 190 -0.02 3.29 -9.68
N CYS A 191 -0.15 2.00 -9.96
CA CYS A 191 0.42 0.92 -9.16
C CYS A 191 1.87 0.59 -9.52
N LYS A 192 2.39 1.10 -10.61
CA LYS A 192 3.70 0.73 -11.19
C LYS A 192 4.83 0.77 -10.16
N GLU A 193 4.90 1.80 -9.33
CA GLU A 193 5.94 1.95 -8.32
C GLU A 193 5.97 0.76 -7.34
N VAL A 194 4.79 0.29 -6.91
CA VAL A 194 4.70 -0.85 -6.00
C VAL A 194 4.98 -2.17 -6.74
N PHE A 195 4.55 -2.30 -7.98
CA PHE A 195 4.74 -3.52 -8.77
C PHE A 195 6.19 -3.76 -9.15
N THR A 196 7.00 -2.71 -9.31
CA THR A 196 8.44 -2.85 -9.55
C THR A 196 9.20 -3.47 -8.37
N GLU A 197 8.63 -3.46 -7.17
CA GLU A 197 9.19 -4.12 -5.99
C GLU A 197 8.83 -5.63 -5.89
N LEU A 198 8.00 -6.13 -6.82
CA LEU A 198 7.61 -7.53 -6.89
C LEU A 198 8.49 -8.28 -7.91
N PRO A 199 8.74 -9.58 -7.70
CA PRO A 199 9.21 -10.44 -8.78
C PRO A 199 8.25 -10.39 -9.97
N LEU A 200 8.79 -10.52 -11.19
CA LEU A 200 8.05 -10.29 -12.44
C LEU A 200 6.75 -11.11 -12.53
N GLU A 201 6.81 -12.37 -12.12
CA GLU A 201 5.64 -13.26 -12.17
C GLU A 201 4.52 -12.78 -11.24
N PHE A 202 4.87 -12.28 -10.06
CA PHE A 202 3.89 -11.74 -9.11
C PHE A 202 3.36 -10.37 -9.54
N ALA A 203 4.20 -9.54 -10.14
CA ALA A 203 3.78 -8.25 -10.68
C ALA A 203 2.77 -8.43 -11.82
N ALA A 204 3.04 -9.33 -12.77
CA ALA A 204 2.12 -9.64 -13.87
C ALA A 204 0.79 -10.20 -13.36
N GLU A 205 0.82 -11.07 -12.34
CA GLU A 205 -0.39 -11.60 -11.75
C GLU A 205 -1.18 -10.56 -10.97
N ALA A 206 -0.51 -9.68 -10.23
CA ALA A 206 -1.16 -8.59 -9.52
C ALA A 206 -1.87 -7.64 -10.47
N ASP A 207 -1.22 -7.23 -11.56
CA ASP A 207 -1.80 -6.36 -12.59
C ASP A 207 -3.04 -7.01 -13.23
N ARG A 208 -2.97 -8.29 -13.60
CA ARG A 208 -4.10 -9.05 -14.12
C ARG A 208 -5.26 -9.14 -13.13
N LEU A 209 -4.98 -9.37 -11.85
CA LEU A 209 -6.02 -9.43 -10.81
C LEU A 209 -6.72 -8.10 -10.63
N LEU A 210 -6.00 -6.98 -10.67
CA LEU A 210 -6.59 -5.65 -10.58
C LEU A 210 -7.53 -5.39 -11.76
N SER A 211 -7.11 -5.73 -12.98
CA SER A 211 -7.93 -5.60 -14.19
C SER A 211 -9.23 -6.40 -14.06
N LEU A 212 -9.16 -7.69 -13.70
CA LEU A 212 -10.33 -8.56 -13.52
C LEU A 212 -11.31 -8.07 -12.45
N LYS A 213 -10.81 -7.45 -11.36
CA LYS A 213 -11.66 -6.95 -10.28
C LYS A 213 -12.36 -5.64 -10.60
N LEU A 214 -11.93 -4.95 -11.63
CA LEU A 214 -12.53 -3.70 -12.09
C LEU A 214 -13.50 -3.91 -13.26
N GLU A 215 -13.49 -5.08 -13.90
CA GLU A 215 -14.49 -5.44 -14.87
C GLU A 215 -15.91 -5.34 -14.26
N GLY A 216 -16.79 -4.53 -14.89
CA GLY A 216 -18.14 -4.29 -14.40
C GLY A 216 -18.29 -3.26 -13.28
N SER A 217 -17.20 -2.59 -12.84
CA SER A 217 -17.27 -1.52 -11.83
C SER A 217 -17.31 -0.10 -12.41
N VAL A 218 -17.22 -0.02 -13.72
CA VAL A 218 -17.25 1.23 -14.48
C VAL A 218 -18.58 1.30 -15.22
N GLY A 219 -19.64 1.63 -14.49
CA GLY A 219 -21.00 1.81 -15.03
C GLY A 219 -21.78 2.73 -14.13
#